data_689e7e2e1ddd7fc934a10aa19ec0da21
#
_entry.id   689e7e2e1ddd7fc934a10aa19ec0da21
#
_cell.length_a   1.000
_cell.length_b   1.000
_cell.length_c   1.000
_cell.angle_alpha   90.00
_cell.angle_beta   90.00
_cell.angle_gamma   90.00
#
_symmetry.space_group_name_H-M   'P 1'
#
loop_
_entity.id
_entity.type
_entity.pdbx_description
1 polymer ?
#
loop_
_entity_poly.entity_id
_entity_poly.type
_entity_poly.pdbx_seq_one_letter_code
_entity_poly.pdbx_strand_id
1 'polypeptide(L)'
;MNYVDVIEKTLRECFEPDFLEVLDESELHRGHAGFKEGTQTHFRVVISAKTFEEMSRISRERAIHKALGSSIMQNIHALSIKFK
;
A
#
# COMPACT_ATOMS: atom_id res chain seq x y z
N MET A 1 -5.50 -15.31 3.64
CA MET A 1 -4.81 -14.06 4.06
C MET A 1 -5.20 -12.95 3.10
N ASN A 2 -5.62 -11.81 3.60
CA ASN A 2 -6.02 -10.71 2.72
C ASN A 2 -4.84 -9.78 2.42
N TYR A 3 -5.01 -8.92 1.42
CA TYR A 3 -3.93 -8.02 1.00
C TYR A 3 -3.55 -7.00 2.06
N VAL A 4 -4.50 -6.54 2.88
CA VAL A 4 -4.20 -5.60 3.97
C VAL A 4 -3.14 -6.20 4.88
N ASP A 5 -3.33 -7.44 5.30
CA ASP A 5 -2.38 -8.11 6.19
C ASP A 5 -1.03 -8.33 5.53
N VAL A 6 -1.03 -8.72 4.27
CA VAL A 6 0.21 -8.93 3.52
C VAL A 6 0.99 -7.63 3.36
N ILE A 7 0.30 -6.56 2.97
CA ILE A 7 0.93 -5.25 2.78
C ILE A 7 1.49 -4.74 4.11
N GLU A 8 0.70 -4.81 5.16
CA GLU A 8 1.12 -4.34 6.48
C GLU A 8 2.37 -5.09 6.97
N LYS A 9 2.32 -6.41 6.92
CA LYS A 9 3.44 -7.22 7.36
C LYS A 9 4.70 -6.92 6.58
N THR A 10 4.59 -6.84 5.26
CA THR A 10 5.73 -6.58 4.38
C THR A 10 6.37 -5.23 4.68
N LEU A 11 5.55 -4.20 4.83
CA LEU A 11 6.08 -2.85 5.09
C LEU A 11 6.69 -2.74 6.48
N ARG A 12 6.14 -3.42 7.47
CA ARG A 12 6.74 -3.43 8.81
C ARG A 12 8.10 -4.11 8.81
N GLU A 13 8.22 -5.21 8.09
CA GLU A 13 9.48 -5.95 8.02
C GLU A 13 10.55 -5.19 7.23
N CYS A 14 10.15 -4.48 6.16
CA CYS A 14 11.10 -3.80 5.30
C CYS A 14 11.55 -2.44 5.83
N PHE A 15 10.70 -1.70 6.50
CA PHE A 15 10.97 -0.30 6.84
C PHE A 15 10.94 0.01 8.33
N GLU A 16 10.45 -0.89 9.15
CA GLU A 16 10.31 -0.69 10.60
C GLU A 16 9.70 0.69 10.90
N PRO A 17 8.49 0.96 10.38
CA PRO A 17 7.91 2.30 10.45
C PRO A 17 7.53 2.72 11.86
N ASP A 18 7.63 4.03 12.13
CA ASP A 18 7.13 4.62 13.36
C ASP A 18 5.61 4.67 13.37
N PHE A 19 5.02 4.80 12.19
CA PHE A 19 3.58 4.79 12.00
C PHE A 19 3.26 4.04 10.72
N LEU A 20 2.26 3.19 10.77
CA LEU A 20 1.79 2.49 9.58
C LEU A 20 0.30 2.22 9.69
N GLU A 21 -0.43 2.62 8.67
CA GLU A 21 -1.84 2.31 8.53
C GLU A 21 -2.08 1.82 7.12
N VAL A 22 -2.74 0.69 7.00
CA VAL A 22 -3.11 0.12 5.70
C VAL A 22 -4.62 -0.05 5.68
N LEU A 23 -5.28 0.61 4.73
CA LEU A 23 -6.72 0.63 4.61
C LEU A 23 -7.15 -0.01 3.30
N ASP A 24 -8.18 -0.82 3.36
CA ASP A 24 -8.84 -1.34 2.17
C ASP A 24 -9.96 -0.37 1.81
N GLU A 25 -9.77 0.37 0.72
CA GLU A 25 -10.73 1.36 0.25
C GLU A 25 -11.55 0.86 -0.93
N SER A 26 -11.55 -0.43 -1.16
CA SER A 26 -12.30 -1.02 -2.29
C SER A 26 -13.79 -0.65 -2.27
N GLU A 27 -14.38 -0.58 -1.07
CA GLU A 27 -15.79 -0.23 -0.93
C GLU A 27 -16.10 1.20 -1.36
N LEU A 28 -15.12 2.11 -1.32
CA LEU A 28 -15.31 3.49 -1.75
C LEU A 28 -15.50 3.59 -3.27
N HIS A 29 -15.16 2.53 -3.98
CA HIS A 29 -15.25 2.48 -5.44
C HIS A 29 -16.43 1.63 -5.92
N ARG A 30 -17.32 1.25 -5.00
CA ARG A 30 -18.49 0.47 -5.34
C ARG A 30 -19.35 1.22 -6.37
N GLY A 31 -19.72 0.52 -7.43
CA GLY A 31 -20.50 1.11 -8.50
C GLY A 31 -19.69 1.78 -9.59
N HIS A 32 -18.38 1.94 -9.40
CA HIS A 32 -17.49 2.47 -10.43
C HIS A 32 -17.14 1.39 -11.44
N ALA A 33 -16.82 1.79 -12.66
CA ALA A 33 -16.35 0.86 -13.68
C ALA A 33 -15.11 0.15 -13.17
N GLY A 34 -15.09 -1.18 -13.32
CA GLY A 34 -13.97 -1.99 -12.86
C GLY A 34 -14.12 -2.51 -11.44
N PHE A 35 -15.08 -2.00 -10.67
CA PHE A 35 -15.32 -2.52 -9.34
C PHE A 35 -15.90 -3.95 -9.42
N LYS A 36 -15.34 -4.84 -8.61
CA LYS A 36 -15.85 -6.20 -8.44
C LYS A 36 -16.18 -6.41 -6.98
N GLU A 37 -17.43 -6.69 -6.69
CA GLU A 37 -17.86 -6.91 -5.33
C GLU A 37 -17.10 -8.07 -4.70
N GLY A 38 -16.67 -7.87 -3.45
CA GLY A 38 -15.93 -8.89 -2.70
C GLY A 38 -14.45 -8.97 -3.02
N THR A 39 -13.94 -8.14 -3.93
CA THR A 39 -12.51 -8.13 -4.23
C THR A 39 -11.81 -6.99 -3.51
N GLN A 40 -10.52 -7.20 -3.19
CA GLN A 40 -9.68 -6.17 -2.59
C GLN A 40 -8.85 -5.54 -3.70
N THR A 41 -9.25 -4.39 -4.19
CA THR A 41 -8.65 -3.78 -5.37
C THR A 41 -7.99 -2.43 -5.12
N HIS A 42 -8.45 -1.68 -4.12
CA HIS A 42 -7.96 -0.32 -3.85
C HIS A 42 -7.49 -0.22 -2.41
N PHE A 43 -6.26 0.21 -2.22
CA PHE A 43 -5.66 0.27 -0.90
C PHE A 43 -5.03 1.63 -0.66
N ARG A 44 -5.04 2.04 0.61
CA ARG A 44 -4.34 3.25 1.05
C ARG A 44 -3.34 2.90 2.11
N VAL A 45 -2.12 3.39 1.97
CA VAL A 45 -1.06 3.24 2.95
C VAL A 45 -0.68 4.62 3.47
N VAL A 46 -0.66 4.76 4.79
CA VAL A 46 -0.10 5.94 5.45
C VAL A 46 1.09 5.45 6.26
N ILE A 47 2.27 5.99 6.00
CA ILE A 47 3.50 5.45 6.57
C ILE A 47 4.47 6.56 6.95
N SER A 48 5.16 6.35 8.08
CA SER A 48 6.25 7.21 8.54
C SER A 48 7.39 6.33 9.00
N ALA A 49 8.57 6.54 8.45
CA ALA A 49 9.75 5.77 8.82
C ALA A 49 11.00 6.62 8.64
N LYS A 50 11.98 6.40 9.51
CA LYS A 50 13.25 7.13 9.43
C LYS A 50 13.94 6.94 8.10
N THR A 51 13.82 5.75 7.52
CA THR A 51 14.39 5.43 6.22
C THR A 51 13.99 6.45 5.14
N PHE A 52 12.80 7.02 5.25
CA PHE A 52 12.27 7.94 4.23
C PHE A 52 12.71 9.40 4.39
N GLU A 53 13.27 9.77 5.54
CA GLU A 53 13.54 11.18 5.84
C GLU A 53 14.40 11.90 4.81
N GLU A 54 15.40 11.21 4.26
CA GLU A 54 16.31 11.81 3.28
C GLU A 54 16.02 11.41 1.84
N MET A 55 14.88 10.76 1.61
CA MET A 55 14.51 10.29 0.28
C MET A 55 13.51 11.22 -0.38
N SER A 56 13.61 11.37 -1.69
CA SER A 56 12.59 12.07 -2.46
C SER A 56 11.29 11.28 -2.43
N ARG A 57 10.18 11.95 -2.73
CA ARG A 57 8.87 11.27 -2.78
C ARG A 57 8.88 10.12 -3.79
N ILE A 58 9.47 10.35 -4.96
CA ILE A 58 9.54 9.30 -5.99
C ILE A 58 10.33 8.10 -5.48
N SER A 59 11.46 8.34 -4.82
CA SER A 59 12.27 7.25 -4.28
C SER A 59 11.53 6.48 -3.20
N ARG A 60 10.77 7.17 -2.35
CA ARG A 60 9.94 6.52 -1.32
C ARG A 60 8.89 5.61 -1.93
N GLU A 61 8.18 6.10 -2.95
CA GLU A 61 7.17 5.32 -3.63
C GLU A 61 7.76 4.10 -4.32
N ARG A 62 8.90 4.25 -4.96
CA ARG A 62 9.60 3.14 -5.60
C ARG A 62 10.04 2.09 -4.58
N ALA A 63 10.51 2.54 -3.42
CA ALA A 63 10.94 1.63 -2.37
C ALA A 63 9.76 0.77 -1.88
N ILE A 64 8.59 1.38 -1.73
CA ILE A 64 7.39 0.66 -1.30
C ILE A 64 6.95 -0.34 -2.37
N HIS A 65 6.89 0.09 -3.64
CA HIS A 65 6.51 -0.82 -4.73
C HIS A 65 7.48 -1.99 -4.83
N LYS A 66 8.76 -1.74 -4.67
CA LYS A 66 9.78 -2.79 -4.71
C LYS A 66 9.62 -3.76 -3.55
N ALA A 67 9.33 -3.25 -2.36
CA ALA A 67 9.14 -4.08 -1.18
C ALA A 67 7.92 -4.99 -1.32
N LEU A 68 6.82 -4.47 -1.85
CA LEU A 68 5.61 -5.26 -2.06
C LEU A 68 5.78 -6.30 -3.16
N GLY A 69 6.56 -5.97 -4.19
CA GLY A 69 6.84 -6.90 -5.27
C GLY A 69 5.79 -6.88 -6.37
N SER A 70 6.20 -7.37 -7.55
CA SER A 70 5.35 -7.36 -8.73
C SER A 70 4.09 -8.21 -8.57
N SER A 71 4.17 -9.31 -7.82
CA SER A 71 3.02 -10.19 -7.61
C SER A 71 1.87 -9.44 -6.93
N ILE A 72 2.16 -8.71 -5.85
CA ILE A 72 1.13 -7.93 -5.16
C ILE A 72 0.66 -6.78 -6.04
N MET A 73 1.60 -6.05 -6.65
CA MET A 73 1.25 -4.88 -7.46
C MET A 73 0.40 -5.21 -8.67
N GLN A 74 0.55 -6.40 -9.23
CA GLN A 74 -0.27 -6.86 -10.35
C GLN A 74 -1.68 -7.26 -9.95
N ASN A 75 -1.85 -7.68 -8.71
CA ASN A 75 -3.12 -8.20 -8.23
C ASN A 75 -4.03 -7.14 -7.60
N ILE A 76 -3.48 -5.98 -7.27
CA ILE A 76 -4.30 -4.87 -6.78
C ILE A 76 -4.46 -3.84 -7.88
N HIS A 77 -5.61 -3.16 -7.90
CA HIS A 77 -5.92 -2.19 -8.94
C HIS A 77 -5.18 -0.87 -8.72
N ALA A 78 -5.19 -0.40 -7.50
CA ALA A 78 -4.56 0.88 -7.17
C ALA A 78 -4.01 0.87 -5.74
N LEU A 79 -2.91 1.60 -5.55
CA LEU A 79 -2.31 1.80 -4.24
C LEU A 79 -2.04 3.29 -4.07
N SER A 80 -2.67 3.88 -3.06
CA SER A 80 -2.43 5.26 -2.69
C SER A 80 -1.50 5.29 -1.50
N ILE A 81 -0.44 6.10 -1.56
CA ILE A 81 0.56 6.16 -0.51
C ILE A 81 0.66 7.59 -0.01
N LYS A 82 0.54 7.75 1.31
CA LYS A 82 0.75 9.03 1.96
C LYS A 82 1.89 8.89 2.95
N PHE A 83 2.86 9.77 2.87
CA PHE A 83 3.97 9.81 3.81
C PHE A 83 3.65 10.82 4.90
N LYS A 84 3.69 10.34 6.12
CA LYS A 84 3.34 11.16 7.27
C LYS A 84 4.53 11.93 7.83
#